data_c7466ec41ce60bcab3a0e7a4b8cabd35
#
_entry.id   c7466ec41ce60bcab3a0e7a4b8cabd35
#
_cell.length_a   1.000
_cell.length_b   1.000
_cell.length_c   1.000
_cell.angle_alpha   90.00
_cell.angle_beta   90.00
_cell.angle_gamma   90.00
#
_symmetry.space_group_name_H-M   'P 1'
#
loop_
_entity.id
_entity.type
_entity.pdbx_description
1 polymer ?
#
loop_
_entity_poly.entity_id
_entity_poly.type
_entity_poly.pdbx_seq_one_letter_code
_entity_poly.pdbx_strand_id
1 'polypeptide(L)'
;MRRFALGRPFVSGARRLSRGGLIDRSRSIRFRFNGKTYTGHPGDTLASALLAQGVRLFGRSFKYHRPRGIVGAGAEEPNALVQVGEAGYSTPNLRATQVELYEGLSAQTVNGWPSLKHDVGAINSMFSRILPAGFYYKTFMWPRSAWMRYEHFIRKAAGLGRTPEFPDPDIYDKRHIHCDVLIVGAGPSGLIAALTAARSGARVILADEQAQFGGSLLSASSTIGGTRAVDWVKKIVDELRTFPEVKLLNRSTVVGYFDHNFLTINSRRTHHLASGDSDPRMSRERLWRVRAGEVVLATGAIERPLVFDGNDLPGVMLSSAVTTYIRRYGVAPGRTGVVFTNNDSGYQAAIDMAWAGMKVVAIVDSRRFPGASVARETEALGIPVYKGHVISSARSGSEGLNRVELS
;
A
#
# COMPACT_ATOMS: atom_id res chain seq x y z
N MET A 1 6.58 20.22 27.33
CA MET A 1 6.60 18.99 26.51
C MET A 1 5.46 18.08 26.97
N ARG A 2 4.44 17.87 26.14
CA ARG A 2 3.32 16.98 26.50
C ARG A 2 3.59 15.60 25.94
N ARG A 3 3.23 14.56 26.70
CA ARG A 3 3.42 13.17 26.34
C ARG A 3 2.09 12.46 26.30
N PHE A 4 1.81 11.74 25.22
CA PHE A 4 0.62 10.91 25.10
C PHE A 4 1.01 9.44 25.16
N ALA A 5 0.46 8.73 26.15
CA ALA A 5 0.51 7.29 26.21
C ALA A 5 -0.59 6.71 25.31
N LEU A 6 -0.23 5.88 24.35
CA LEU A 6 -1.17 5.23 23.44
C LEU A 6 -1.85 3.98 24.04
N GLY A 7 -1.75 3.80 25.36
CA GLY A 7 -2.29 2.66 26.07
C GLY A 7 -1.43 1.40 25.94
N ARG A 8 -1.85 0.31 26.60
CA ARG A 8 -1.17 -0.97 26.45
C ARG A 8 -1.25 -1.42 25.01
N PRO A 9 -0.12 -1.84 24.40
CA PRO A 9 -0.12 -2.40 23.08
C PRO A 9 -0.95 -3.68 23.07
N PHE A 10 -1.54 -3.94 21.97
CA PHE A 10 -2.54 -4.94 21.73
C PHE A 10 -2.21 -6.37 22.20
N VAL A 11 -3.02 -6.94 23.03
CA VAL A 11 -3.23 -8.39 23.09
C VAL A 11 -3.82 -8.82 21.72
N SER A 12 -3.33 -9.93 21.17
CA SER A 12 -3.78 -10.54 19.91
C SER A 12 -5.31 -10.56 19.81
N GLY A 13 -5.84 -9.93 18.80
CA GLY A 13 -7.27 -9.93 18.53
C GLY A 13 -7.59 -9.39 17.15
N ALA A 14 -8.58 -9.99 16.52
CA ALA A 14 -9.05 -9.61 15.20
C ALA A 14 -9.38 -8.10 15.13
N ARG A 15 -8.91 -7.46 14.04
CA ARG A 15 -9.08 -6.04 13.77
C ARG A 15 -10.13 -5.77 12.70
N ARG A 16 -10.75 -6.80 12.21
CA ARG A 16 -11.81 -6.71 11.22
C ARG A 16 -13.03 -6.04 11.85
N LEU A 17 -13.48 -4.96 11.23
CA LEU A 17 -14.72 -4.30 11.61
C LEU A 17 -15.90 -5.21 11.25
N SER A 18 -16.97 -5.19 12.04
CA SER A 18 -18.18 -5.95 11.76
C SER A 18 -18.96 -5.44 10.54
N ARG A 19 -18.73 -4.19 10.14
CA ARG A 19 -19.40 -3.52 9.03
C ARG A 19 -18.41 -2.68 8.19
N GLY A 20 -18.85 -2.28 7.00
CA GLY A 20 -18.03 -1.47 6.08
C GLY A 20 -17.01 -2.30 5.30
N GLY A 21 -16.23 -1.64 4.46
CA GLY A 21 -15.31 -2.25 3.52
C GLY A 21 -15.98 -2.68 2.21
N LEU A 22 -15.14 -2.86 1.18
CA LEU A 22 -15.54 -3.32 -0.16
C LEU A 22 -15.15 -4.80 -0.38
N ILE A 23 -14.91 -5.53 0.71
CA ILE A 23 -14.56 -6.95 0.71
C ILE A 23 -15.81 -7.81 0.71
N ASP A 24 -15.74 -8.99 0.10
CA ASP A 24 -16.82 -9.99 0.15
C ASP A 24 -16.71 -10.84 1.42
N ARG A 25 -17.51 -10.50 2.44
CA ARG A 25 -17.54 -11.18 3.73
C ARG A 25 -18.26 -12.51 3.72
N SER A 26 -19.00 -12.84 2.65
CA SER A 26 -19.71 -14.11 2.52
C SER A 26 -18.75 -15.30 2.28
N ARG A 27 -17.53 -15.02 1.83
CA ARG A 27 -16.50 -16.00 1.52
C ARG A 27 -15.26 -15.76 2.38
N SER A 28 -14.63 -16.85 2.81
CA SER A 28 -13.34 -16.83 3.52
C SER A 28 -12.26 -17.42 2.62
N ILE A 29 -11.10 -16.79 2.62
CA ILE A 29 -9.89 -17.22 1.90
C ILE A 29 -8.86 -17.62 2.93
N ARG A 30 -8.26 -18.81 2.78
CA ARG A 30 -7.12 -19.27 3.58
C ARG A 30 -5.81 -19.03 2.83
N PHE A 31 -4.83 -18.51 3.54
CA PHE A 31 -3.50 -18.25 2.99
C PHE A 31 -2.42 -18.49 4.04
N ARG A 32 -1.17 -18.59 3.59
CA ARG A 32 0.00 -18.79 4.46
C ARG A 32 0.90 -17.57 4.43
N PHE A 33 1.39 -17.17 5.61
CA PHE A 33 2.38 -16.12 5.75
C PHE A 33 3.42 -16.52 6.80
N ASN A 34 4.71 -16.57 6.40
CA ASN A 34 5.81 -17.05 7.25
C ASN A 34 5.52 -18.41 7.89
N GLY A 35 4.97 -19.34 7.13
CA GLY A 35 4.64 -20.69 7.58
C GLY A 35 3.37 -20.82 8.42
N LYS A 36 2.70 -19.73 8.78
CA LYS A 36 1.44 -19.73 9.55
C LYS A 36 0.24 -19.54 8.63
N THR A 37 -0.86 -20.22 8.93
CA THR A 37 -2.13 -20.07 8.21
C THR A 37 -2.94 -18.93 8.80
N TYR A 38 -3.49 -18.12 7.90
CA TYR A 38 -4.37 -16.98 8.19
C TYR A 38 -5.61 -17.05 7.32
N THR A 39 -6.60 -16.22 7.66
CA THR A 39 -7.83 -16.06 6.88
C THR A 39 -8.07 -14.60 6.51
N GLY A 40 -8.68 -14.39 5.37
CA GLY A 40 -9.13 -13.10 4.86
C GLY A 40 -10.37 -13.27 4.00
N HIS A 41 -10.66 -12.27 3.16
CA HIS A 41 -11.85 -12.26 2.31
C HIS A 41 -11.49 -11.86 0.87
N PRO A 42 -12.26 -12.24 -0.15
CA PRO A 42 -12.11 -11.69 -1.49
C PRO A 42 -12.19 -10.17 -1.47
N GLY A 43 -11.28 -9.51 -2.17
CA GLY A 43 -11.14 -8.06 -2.14
C GLY A 43 -10.10 -7.55 -1.13
N ASP A 44 -9.61 -8.39 -0.22
CA ASP A 44 -8.45 -8.07 0.61
C ASP A 44 -7.15 -8.07 -0.22
N THR A 45 -6.20 -7.25 0.23
CA THR A 45 -4.78 -7.47 -0.07
C THR A 45 -4.15 -8.32 1.03
N LEU A 46 -2.97 -8.89 0.75
CA LEU A 46 -2.19 -9.60 1.77
C LEU A 46 -1.97 -8.72 3.02
N ALA A 47 -1.68 -7.43 2.79
CA ALA A 47 -1.49 -6.46 3.86
C ALA A 47 -2.76 -6.24 4.70
N SER A 48 -3.92 -6.02 4.07
CA SER A 48 -5.18 -5.77 4.80
C SER A 48 -5.64 -7.01 5.57
N ALA A 49 -5.49 -8.21 5.00
CA ALA A 49 -5.83 -9.45 5.67
C ALA A 49 -4.93 -9.72 6.89
N LEU A 50 -3.62 -9.49 6.76
CA LEU A 50 -2.68 -9.64 7.88
C LEU A 50 -2.91 -8.61 8.99
N LEU A 51 -3.17 -7.34 8.64
CA LEU A 51 -3.55 -6.30 9.61
C LEU A 51 -4.84 -6.68 10.33
N ALA A 52 -5.82 -7.22 9.62
CA ALA A 52 -7.08 -7.70 10.22
C ALA A 52 -6.85 -8.81 11.25
N GLN A 53 -5.80 -9.61 11.09
CA GLN A 53 -5.38 -10.65 12.02
C GLN A 53 -4.39 -10.14 13.09
N GLY A 54 -4.14 -8.83 13.15
CA GLY A 54 -3.28 -8.21 14.16
C GLY A 54 -1.78 -8.28 13.88
N VAL A 55 -1.37 -8.72 12.68
CA VAL A 55 0.04 -8.70 12.27
C VAL A 55 0.48 -7.26 12.04
N ARG A 56 1.59 -6.83 12.65
CA ARG A 56 2.10 -5.46 12.57
C ARG A 56 3.53 -5.37 12.08
N LEU A 57 4.30 -6.43 12.28
CA LEU A 57 5.69 -6.51 11.88
C LEU A 57 5.75 -7.21 10.53
N PHE A 58 6.11 -6.45 9.48
CA PHE A 58 6.13 -6.92 8.10
C PHE A 58 7.54 -7.09 7.54
N GLY A 59 8.53 -6.48 8.17
CA GLY A 59 9.91 -6.56 7.70
C GLY A 59 10.89 -5.96 8.70
N ARG A 60 12.15 -5.94 8.28
CA ARG A 60 13.25 -5.30 8.96
C ARG A 60 13.93 -4.31 8.02
N SER A 61 14.52 -3.23 8.54
CA SER A 61 15.29 -2.32 7.71
C SER A 61 16.55 -2.99 7.18
N PHE A 62 16.95 -2.63 5.97
CA PHE A 62 18.04 -3.30 5.24
C PHE A 62 19.39 -3.29 5.96
N LYS A 63 19.69 -2.25 6.71
CA LYS A 63 21.01 -2.04 7.31
C LYS A 63 21.04 -2.37 8.79
N TYR A 64 20.14 -1.77 9.55
CA TYR A 64 20.13 -1.90 11.00
C TYR A 64 19.11 -2.93 11.52
N HIS A 65 18.39 -3.57 10.63
CA HIS A 65 17.36 -4.55 10.96
C HIS A 65 16.33 -4.03 12.00
N ARG A 66 16.07 -2.71 11.99
CA ARG A 66 15.02 -2.12 12.82
C ARG A 66 13.66 -2.64 12.39
N PRO A 67 12.73 -2.87 13.35
CA PRO A 67 11.38 -3.32 13.02
C PRO A 67 10.69 -2.36 12.04
N ARG A 68 9.97 -2.93 11.05
CA ARG A 68 9.18 -2.21 10.06
C ARG A 68 7.75 -2.70 10.03
N GLY A 69 6.79 -1.76 10.08
CA GLY A 69 5.37 -2.01 9.88
C GLY A 69 4.93 -1.57 8.49
N ILE A 70 3.62 -1.60 8.27
CA ILE A 70 2.99 -1.00 7.10
C ILE A 70 2.87 0.50 7.31
N VAL A 71 3.24 1.28 6.30
CA VAL A 71 3.14 2.74 6.26
C VAL A 71 2.03 3.16 5.31
N GLY A 72 1.98 2.57 4.11
CA GLY A 72 1.03 2.87 3.04
C GLY A 72 -0.06 1.81 2.88
N ALA A 73 -0.93 1.98 1.88
CA ALA A 73 -1.95 1.01 1.52
C ALA A 73 -1.92 0.63 0.02
N GLY A 74 -1.00 1.16 -0.74
CA GLY A 74 -0.84 0.95 -2.18
C GLY A 74 0.63 0.82 -2.60
N ALA A 75 0.95 1.38 -3.78
CA ALA A 75 2.29 1.34 -4.37
C ALA A 75 3.34 2.16 -3.59
N GLU A 76 2.88 3.08 -2.73
CA GLU A 76 3.72 3.92 -1.88
C GLU A 76 4.33 3.17 -0.68
N GLU A 77 3.93 1.92 -0.42
CA GLU A 77 4.41 1.13 0.72
C GLU A 77 5.91 0.80 0.60
N PRO A 78 6.76 1.26 1.53
CA PRO A 78 8.20 1.05 1.42
C PRO A 78 8.72 -0.21 2.14
N ASN A 79 7.97 -0.78 3.09
CA ASN A 79 8.51 -1.72 4.06
C ASN A 79 7.99 -3.15 3.93
N ALA A 80 6.75 -3.32 3.49
CA ALA A 80 6.07 -4.61 3.46
C ALA A 80 6.40 -5.39 2.17
N LEU A 81 7.69 -5.61 1.90
CA LEU A 81 8.16 -6.44 0.80
C LEU A 81 8.07 -7.91 1.17
N VAL A 82 7.48 -8.69 0.27
CA VAL A 82 7.27 -10.13 0.45
C VAL A 82 7.71 -10.90 -0.79
N GLN A 83 8.01 -12.16 -0.60
CA GLN A 83 8.14 -13.14 -1.66
C GLN A 83 6.86 -13.96 -1.69
N VAL A 84 6.23 -14.07 -2.85
CA VAL A 84 4.94 -14.75 -3.05
C VAL A 84 5.15 -15.95 -3.97
N GLY A 85 4.49 -17.06 -3.67
CA GLY A 85 4.58 -18.29 -4.42
C GLY A 85 5.77 -19.18 -4.02
N GLU A 86 5.83 -20.33 -4.62
CA GLU A 86 6.83 -21.37 -4.35
C GLU A 86 7.47 -21.86 -5.66
N ALA A 87 8.66 -22.43 -5.59
CA ALA A 87 9.42 -22.96 -6.73
C ALA A 87 9.54 -21.95 -7.89
N GLY A 88 9.28 -22.37 -9.12
CA GLY A 88 9.35 -21.53 -10.33
C GLY A 88 8.32 -20.41 -10.38
N TYR A 89 7.21 -20.51 -9.62
CA TYR A 89 6.19 -19.45 -9.51
C TYR A 89 6.52 -18.38 -8.48
N SER A 90 7.69 -18.48 -7.84
CA SER A 90 8.08 -17.54 -6.77
C SER A 90 8.43 -16.17 -7.34
N THR A 91 7.76 -15.13 -6.85
CA THR A 91 8.01 -13.73 -7.24
C THR A 91 8.52 -12.95 -6.03
N PRO A 92 9.77 -12.45 -6.06
CA PRO A 92 10.35 -11.69 -4.96
C PRO A 92 9.92 -10.24 -4.96
N ASN A 93 10.09 -9.58 -3.80
CA ASN A 93 10.00 -8.12 -3.61
C ASN A 93 8.65 -7.51 -4.02
N LEU A 94 7.57 -8.27 -3.92
CA LEU A 94 6.22 -7.72 -4.10
C LEU A 94 5.81 -6.94 -2.84
N ARG A 95 5.09 -5.84 -3.03
CA ARG A 95 4.48 -5.10 -1.91
C ARG A 95 3.22 -5.82 -1.44
N ALA A 96 3.16 -6.20 -0.17
CA ALA A 96 1.99 -6.87 0.40
C ALA A 96 0.69 -6.08 0.23
N THR A 97 0.78 -4.76 0.09
CA THR A 97 -0.33 -3.83 -0.18
C THR A 97 -0.89 -3.94 -1.60
N GLN A 98 -0.11 -4.50 -2.54
CA GLN A 98 -0.50 -4.70 -3.95
C GLN A 98 -0.76 -6.17 -4.30
N VAL A 99 -0.49 -7.09 -3.38
CA VAL A 99 -0.79 -8.52 -3.56
C VAL A 99 -2.24 -8.76 -3.19
N GLU A 100 -3.08 -9.07 -4.19
CA GLU A 100 -4.46 -9.47 -3.99
C GLU A 100 -4.53 -10.86 -3.36
N LEU A 101 -5.45 -11.04 -2.43
CA LEU A 101 -5.61 -12.30 -1.71
C LEU A 101 -6.39 -13.32 -2.55
N TYR A 102 -5.86 -14.54 -2.64
CA TYR A 102 -6.52 -15.70 -3.26
C TYR A 102 -6.33 -16.96 -2.42
N GLU A 103 -7.16 -17.97 -2.61
CA GLU A 103 -7.11 -19.22 -1.85
C GLU A 103 -5.78 -19.95 -2.07
N GLY A 104 -5.13 -20.36 -0.97
CA GLY A 104 -3.85 -21.06 -1.02
C GLY A 104 -2.62 -20.16 -1.25
N LEU A 105 -2.77 -18.84 -1.29
CA LEU A 105 -1.63 -17.92 -1.41
C LEU A 105 -0.58 -18.24 -0.34
N SER A 106 0.68 -18.41 -0.75
CA SER A 106 1.83 -18.58 0.13
C SER A 106 2.77 -17.39 -0.01
N ALA A 107 3.07 -16.71 1.10
CA ALA A 107 3.96 -15.56 1.12
C ALA A 107 4.90 -15.62 2.32
N GLN A 108 6.07 -15.03 2.16
CA GLN A 108 7.05 -14.90 3.23
C GLN A 108 7.75 -13.54 3.18
N THR A 109 8.22 -13.09 4.33
CA THR A 109 9.06 -11.90 4.41
C THR A 109 10.44 -12.17 3.82
N VAL A 110 11.06 -11.14 3.28
CA VAL A 110 12.36 -11.27 2.58
C VAL A 110 13.56 -11.09 3.49
N ASN A 111 13.36 -10.64 4.74
CA ASN A 111 14.45 -10.45 5.70
C ASN A 111 14.00 -10.86 7.12
N GLY A 112 14.99 -10.89 8.06
CA GLY A 112 14.78 -11.34 9.43
C GLY A 112 15.06 -12.83 9.62
N TRP A 113 16.11 -13.16 10.39
CA TRP A 113 16.50 -14.53 10.68
C TRP A 113 16.83 -14.70 12.17
N PRO A 114 16.35 -15.76 12.84
CA PRO A 114 15.47 -16.84 12.35
C PRO A 114 14.01 -16.44 12.13
N SER A 115 13.59 -15.28 12.64
CA SER A 115 12.24 -14.74 12.40
C SER A 115 12.22 -13.21 12.50
N LEU A 116 11.16 -12.56 12.01
CA LEU A 116 11.02 -11.10 12.15
C LEU A 116 11.02 -10.64 13.61
N LYS A 117 10.47 -11.45 14.53
CA LYS A 117 10.41 -11.10 15.96
C LYS A 117 11.77 -11.24 16.62
N HIS A 118 12.49 -12.30 16.32
CA HIS A 118 13.79 -12.65 16.90
C HIS A 118 14.86 -12.64 15.81
N ASP A 119 15.21 -11.44 15.37
CA ASP A 119 16.15 -11.25 14.26
C ASP A 119 17.56 -10.97 14.79
N VAL A 120 18.48 -11.87 14.50
CA VAL A 120 19.90 -11.74 14.89
C VAL A 120 20.54 -10.52 14.21
N GLY A 121 20.10 -10.17 12.99
CA GLY A 121 20.57 -8.97 12.27
C GLY A 121 20.31 -7.66 13.03
N ALA A 122 19.39 -7.64 13.99
CA ALA A 122 19.11 -6.46 14.83
C ALA A 122 20.33 -6.00 15.65
N ILE A 123 21.32 -6.86 15.86
CA ILE A 123 22.59 -6.50 16.50
C ILE A 123 23.34 -5.40 15.74
N ASN A 124 23.13 -5.26 14.41
CA ASN A 124 23.70 -4.21 13.59
C ASN A 124 23.31 -2.81 14.07
N SER A 125 22.18 -2.67 14.75
CA SER A 125 21.75 -1.38 15.32
C SER A 125 22.71 -0.87 16.40
N MET A 126 23.39 -1.75 17.12
CA MET A 126 24.38 -1.40 18.14
C MET A 126 25.64 -0.79 17.52
N PHE A 127 25.92 -1.17 16.29
CA PHE A 127 27.08 -0.68 15.52
C PHE A 127 26.74 0.53 14.61
N SER A 128 25.61 1.21 14.88
CA SER A 128 25.13 2.30 14.03
C SER A 128 26.14 3.45 13.84
N ARG A 129 26.97 3.71 14.85
CA ARG A 129 28.03 4.76 14.79
C ARG A 129 29.15 4.44 13.81
N ILE A 130 29.51 3.17 13.63
CA ILE A 130 30.58 2.73 12.70
C ILE A 130 30.03 2.28 11.35
N LEU A 131 28.70 2.23 11.19
CA LEU A 131 28.03 1.93 9.94
C LEU A 131 27.27 3.17 9.40
N PRO A 132 27.93 4.30 9.08
CA PRO A 132 27.26 5.49 8.56
C PRO A 132 26.64 5.23 7.18
N ALA A 133 25.95 6.23 6.63
CA ALA A 133 25.45 6.16 5.26
C ALA A 133 26.63 5.95 4.27
N GLY A 134 26.45 5.06 3.30
CA GLY A 134 27.50 4.74 2.32
C GLY A 134 28.67 3.92 2.88
N PHE A 135 28.53 3.29 4.05
CA PHE A 135 29.61 2.49 4.65
C PHE A 135 30.16 1.41 3.71
N TYR A 136 29.32 0.81 2.88
CA TYR A 136 29.72 -0.23 1.94
C TYR A 136 30.62 0.30 0.80
N TYR A 137 30.51 1.56 0.42
CA TYR A 137 31.44 2.19 -0.52
C TYR A 137 32.80 2.52 0.12
N LYS A 138 32.86 2.64 1.43
CA LYS A 138 34.11 2.99 2.14
C LYS A 138 34.79 1.77 2.75
N THR A 139 34.03 0.88 3.36
CA THR A 139 34.56 -0.23 4.17
C THR A 139 34.87 -1.47 3.35
N PHE A 140 34.09 -1.77 2.31
CA PHE A 140 34.17 -3.01 1.52
C PHE A 140 34.81 -2.84 0.14
N MET A 141 35.47 -1.72 -0.10
CA MET A 141 36.12 -1.46 -1.38
C MET A 141 37.53 -2.07 -1.50
N TRP A 142 38.08 -2.57 -0.42
CA TRP A 142 39.42 -3.18 -0.41
C TRP A 142 39.40 -4.57 0.23
N PRO A 143 40.07 -5.57 -0.37
CA PRO A 143 40.60 -5.54 -1.73
C PRO A 143 39.48 -5.63 -2.78
N ARG A 144 39.67 -4.97 -3.93
CA ARG A 144 38.66 -4.94 -5.02
C ARG A 144 38.22 -6.34 -5.50
N SER A 145 39.16 -7.31 -5.49
CA SER A 145 38.89 -8.69 -5.88
C SER A 145 37.88 -9.42 -4.97
N ALA A 146 37.68 -8.94 -3.75
CA ALA A 146 36.75 -9.54 -2.80
C ALA A 146 35.34 -8.94 -2.88
N TRP A 147 35.10 -7.89 -3.73
CA TRP A 147 33.83 -7.19 -3.81
C TRP A 147 32.63 -8.14 -4.05
N MET A 148 32.75 -9.07 -4.98
CA MET A 148 31.66 -10.02 -5.27
C MET A 148 31.28 -10.91 -4.07
N ARG A 149 32.25 -11.21 -3.18
CA ARG A 149 31.98 -11.91 -1.92
C ARG A 149 31.29 -11.00 -0.92
N TYR A 150 31.75 -9.77 -0.76
CA TYR A 150 31.14 -8.78 0.13
C TYR A 150 29.73 -8.48 -0.31
N GLU A 151 29.49 -8.25 -1.60
CA GLU A 151 28.17 -7.99 -2.18
C GLU A 151 27.18 -9.09 -1.86
N HIS A 152 27.60 -10.35 -2.00
CA HIS A 152 26.76 -11.50 -1.69
C HIS A 152 26.28 -11.47 -0.22
N PHE A 153 27.17 -11.22 0.72
CA PHE A 153 26.81 -11.12 2.14
C PHE A 153 25.96 -9.90 2.44
N ILE A 154 26.28 -8.75 1.85
CA ILE A 154 25.53 -7.50 2.02
C ILE A 154 24.09 -7.68 1.50
N ARG A 155 23.93 -8.22 0.30
CA ARG A 155 22.62 -8.48 -0.30
C ARG A 155 21.79 -9.46 0.53
N LYS A 156 22.41 -10.56 1.02
CA LYS A 156 21.74 -11.51 1.89
C LYS A 156 21.32 -10.88 3.22
N ALA A 157 22.17 -10.04 3.81
CA ALA A 157 21.85 -9.30 5.04
C ALA A 157 20.76 -8.25 4.81
N ALA A 158 20.77 -7.55 3.66
CA ALA A 158 19.74 -6.58 3.29
C ALA A 158 18.36 -7.23 3.12
N GLY A 159 18.31 -8.54 2.85
CA GLY A 159 17.06 -9.28 2.75
C GLY A 159 16.24 -8.95 1.51
N LEU A 160 16.89 -8.65 0.39
CA LEU A 160 16.22 -8.65 -0.91
C LEU A 160 15.80 -10.07 -1.27
N GLY A 161 14.61 -10.24 -1.85
CA GLY A 161 14.06 -11.54 -2.21
C GLY A 161 14.97 -12.32 -3.16
N ARG A 162 14.77 -13.64 -3.21
CA ARG A 162 15.58 -14.56 -3.99
C ARG A 162 14.94 -14.84 -5.34
N THR A 163 15.75 -14.83 -6.39
CA THR A 163 15.35 -15.34 -7.70
C THR A 163 14.97 -16.81 -7.58
N PRO A 164 13.90 -17.29 -8.22
CA PRO A 164 13.56 -18.70 -8.30
C PRO A 164 14.75 -19.54 -8.83
N GLU A 165 14.94 -20.71 -8.23
CA GLU A 165 15.97 -21.67 -8.69
C GLU A 165 15.46 -22.56 -9.84
N PHE A 166 14.16 -22.60 -10.05
CA PHE A 166 13.48 -23.36 -11.10
C PHE A 166 13.09 -22.46 -12.27
N PRO A 167 13.02 -22.98 -13.49
CA PRO A 167 12.50 -22.25 -14.64
C PRO A 167 11.10 -21.69 -14.35
N ASP A 168 10.86 -20.48 -14.83
CA ASP A 168 9.54 -19.86 -14.77
C ASP A 168 8.57 -20.58 -15.72
N PRO A 169 7.49 -21.21 -15.23
CA PRO A 169 6.53 -21.92 -16.07
C PRO A 169 5.47 -21.00 -16.70
N ASP A 170 5.46 -19.73 -16.35
CA ASP A 170 4.45 -18.79 -16.80
C ASP A 170 4.68 -18.32 -18.26
N ILE A 171 3.60 -17.92 -18.91
CA ILE A 171 3.62 -17.38 -20.26
C ILE A 171 3.49 -15.86 -20.20
N TYR A 172 4.26 -15.18 -21.04
CA TYR A 172 4.25 -13.71 -21.18
C TYR A 172 3.97 -13.35 -22.63
N ASP A 173 3.11 -12.36 -22.85
CA ASP A 173 2.83 -11.89 -24.21
C ASP A 173 3.00 -10.38 -24.38
N LYS A 174 3.10 -9.95 -25.63
CA LYS A 174 3.23 -8.55 -26.01
C LYS A 174 2.20 -8.23 -27.09
N ARG A 175 1.51 -7.08 -26.94
CA ARG A 175 0.49 -6.65 -27.89
C ARG A 175 0.71 -5.20 -28.28
N HIS A 176 0.53 -4.92 -29.56
CA HIS A 176 0.47 -3.55 -30.08
C HIS A 176 -1.00 -3.12 -30.13
N ILE A 177 -1.25 -1.88 -29.73
CA ILE A 177 -2.57 -1.26 -29.77
C ILE A 177 -2.42 0.25 -29.97
N HIS A 178 -3.43 0.88 -30.56
CA HIS A 178 -3.51 2.33 -30.67
C HIS A 178 -4.88 2.82 -30.20
N CYS A 179 -4.94 4.07 -29.79
CA CYS A 179 -6.15 4.76 -29.36
C CYS A 179 -6.06 6.25 -29.68
N ASP A 180 -7.21 6.91 -29.67
CA ASP A 180 -7.24 8.36 -29.81
C ASP A 180 -6.85 9.01 -28.48
N VAL A 181 -7.33 8.48 -27.35
CA VAL A 181 -7.01 8.97 -26.01
C VAL A 181 -6.61 7.82 -25.08
N LEU A 182 -5.42 7.92 -24.49
CA LEU A 182 -4.99 7.07 -23.38
C LEU A 182 -5.12 7.84 -22.07
N ILE A 183 -5.86 7.28 -21.11
CA ILE A 183 -5.98 7.84 -19.78
C ILE A 183 -5.23 6.95 -18.78
N VAL A 184 -4.30 7.55 -18.04
CA VAL A 184 -3.47 6.89 -17.02
C VAL A 184 -3.98 7.24 -15.64
N GLY A 185 -4.55 6.25 -14.95
CA GLY A 185 -5.20 6.40 -13.66
C GLY A 185 -6.72 6.53 -13.78
N ALA A 186 -7.45 5.67 -13.07
CA ALA A 186 -8.91 5.61 -13.04
C ALA A 186 -9.50 6.13 -11.73
N GLY A 187 -8.89 7.17 -11.15
CA GLY A 187 -9.48 7.98 -10.11
C GLY A 187 -10.63 8.86 -10.66
N PRO A 188 -11.20 9.77 -9.85
CA PRO A 188 -12.34 10.60 -10.29
C PRO A 188 -12.06 11.36 -11.58
N SER A 189 -10.89 11.98 -11.70
CA SER A 189 -10.51 12.77 -12.88
C SER A 189 -10.37 11.89 -14.13
N GLY A 190 -9.71 10.71 -13.99
CA GLY A 190 -9.52 9.79 -15.11
C GLY A 190 -10.83 9.16 -15.58
N LEU A 191 -11.73 8.82 -14.66
CA LEU A 191 -13.05 8.29 -15.00
C LEU A 191 -13.89 9.30 -15.80
N ILE A 192 -13.89 10.57 -15.38
CA ILE A 192 -14.62 11.62 -16.12
C ILE A 192 -13.96 11.89 -17.47
N ALA A 193 -12.62 11.96 -17.55
CA ALA A 193 -11.91 12.13 -18.81
C ALA A 193 -12.24 10.99 -19.79
N ALA A 194 -12.23 9.73 -19.31
CA ALA A 194 -12.57 8.56 -20.10
C ALA A 194 -14.01 8.62 -20.61
N LEU A 195 -14.96 8.98 -19.75
CA LEU A 195 -16.37 9.07 -20.13
C LEU A 195 -16.61 10.18 -21.13
N THR A 196 -15.98 11.34 -20.95
CA THR A 196 -16.10 12.47 -21.88
C THR A 196 -15.55 12.11 -23.26
N ALA A 197 -14.37 11.50 -23.32
CA ALA A 197 -13.77 11.04 -24.57
C ALA A 197 -14.60 9.93 -25.24
N ALA A 198 -15.13 8.96 -24.46
CA ALA A 198 -15.97 7.90 -25.00
C ALA A 198 -17.28 8.43 -25.62
N ARG A 199 -17.93 9.39 -24.96
CA ARG A 199 -19.15 10.03 -25.47
C ARG A 199 -18.93 10.85 -26.73
N SER A 200 -17.70 11.32 -26.99
CA SER A 200 -17.36 11.97 -28.25
C SER A 200 -17.02 10.99 -29.39
N GLY A 201 -17.11 9.68 -29.15
CA GLY A 201 -16.83 8.64 -30.12
C GLY A 201 -15.34 8.28 -30.28
N ALA A 202 -14.47 8.75 -29.39
CA ALA A 202 -13.04 8.44 -29.42
C ALA A 202 -12.77 6.98 -28.99
N ARG A 203 -11.72 6.38 -29.56
CA ARG A 203 -11.15 5.12 -29.08
C ARG A 203 -10.35 5.40 -27.81
N VAL A 204 -10.82 4.88 -26.68
CA VAL A 204 -10.28 5.19 -25.35
C VAL A 204 -9.63 3.95 -24.74
N ILE A 205 -8.43 4.13 -24.18
CA ILE A 205 -7.85 3.18 -23.25
C ILE A 205 -7.77 3.85 -21.88
N LEU A 206 -8.38 3.23 -20.86
CA LEU A 206 -8.27 3.63 -19.46
C LEU A 206 -7.46 2.57 -18.72
N ALA A 207 -6.27 2.93 -18.21
CA ALA A 207 -5.39 2.03 -17.50
C ALA A 207 -5.24 2.44 -16.03
N ASP A 208 -5.36 1.47 -15.11
CA ASP A 208 -5.16 1.66 -13.68
C ASP A 208 -4.42 0.47 -13.05
N GLU A 209 -3.50 0.74 -12.14
CA GLU A 209 -2.70 -0.31 -11.47
C GLU A 209 -3.51 -1.15 -10.48
N GLN A 210 -4.63 -0.64 -9.99
CA GLN A 210 -5.47 -1.31 -9.00
C GLN A 210 -6.41 -2.34 -9.64
N ALA A 211 -6.87 -3.29 -8.81
CA ALA A 211 -7.88 -4.28 -9.21
C ALA A 211 -9.22 -3.64 -9.55
N GLN A 212 -9.57 -2.56 -8.86
CA GLN A 212 -10.83 -1.84 -8.99
C GLN A 212 -10.56 -0.40 -9.41
N PHE A 213 -11.32 0.09 -10.37
CA PHE A 213 -11.34 1.50 -10.74
C PHE A 213 -11.98 2.34 -9.64
N GLY A 214 -11.59 3.62 -9.54
CA GLY A 214 -12.14 4.56 -8.58
C GLY A 214 -11.09 5.34 -7.78
N GLY A 215 -9.85 4.85 -7.71
CA GLY A 215 -8.77 5.53 -6.99
C GLY A 215 -9.14 5.86 -5.55
N SER A 216 -8.98 7.12 -5.14
CA SER A 216 -9.30 7.59 -3.78
C SER A 216 -10.80 7.48 -3.42
N LEU A 217 -11.70 7.43 -4.41
CA LEU A 217 -13.15 7.28 -4.17
C LEU A 217 -13.51 5.92 -3.55
N LEU A 218 -12.67 4.89 -3.71
CA LEU A 218 -12.87 3.59 -3.08
C LEU A 218 -12.75 3.64 -1.55
N SER A 219 -12.13 4.68 -1.02
CA SER A 219 -11.96 4.91 0.42
C SER A 219 -12.72 6.16 0.91
N ALA A 220 -13.42 6.87 0.03
CA ALA A 220 -14.13 8.08 0.38
C ALA A 220 -15.44 7.79 1.11
N SER A 221 -15.75 8.62 2.12
CA SER A 221 -17.05 8.65 2.79
C SER A 221 -18.02 9.68 2.19
N SER A 222 -17.53 10.50 1.24
CA SER A 222 -18.27 11.57 0.61
C SER A 222 -19.26 11.06 -0.45
N THR A 223 -20.15 11.98 -0.87
CA THR A 223 -21.07 11.78 -1.99
C THR A 223 -20.69 12.67 -3.17
N ILE A 224 -21.02 12.22 -4.38
CA ILE A 224 -20.89 12.99 -5.62
C ILE A 224 -22.29 13.11 -6.21
N GLY A 225 -22.84 14.33 -6.30
CA GLY A 225 -24.19 14.57 -6.77
C GLY A 225 -25.26 13.80 -5.97
N GLY A 226 -25.07 13.67 -4.65
CA GLY A 226 -25.99 12.91 -3.76
C GLY A 226 -25.82 11.39 -3.78
N THR A 227 -24.95 10.84 -4.65
CA THR A 227 -24.66 9.40 -4.75
C THR A 227 -23.38 9.07 -3.99
N ARG A 228 -23.35 7.95 -3.24
CA ARG A 228 -22.10 7.53 -2.59
C ARG A 228 -20.97 7.38 -3.62
N ALA A 229 -19.77 7.81 -3.25
CA ALA A 229 -18.61 7.81 -4.15
C ALA A 229 -18.39 6.47 -4.87
N VAL A 230 -18.51 5.34 -4.17
CA VAL A 230 -18.36 3.99 -4.73
C VAL A 230 -19.46 3.66 -5.74
N ASP A 231 -20.70 4.03 -5.46
CA ASP A 231 -21.84 3.79 -6.37
C ASP A 231 -21.73 4.66 -7.62
N TRP A 232 -21.24 5.89 -7.46
CA TRP A 232 -20.92 6.76 -8.57
C TRP A 232 -19.84 6.16 -9.48
N VAL A 233 -18.75 5.64 -8.90
CA VAL A 233 -17.70 4.94 -9.65
C VAL A 233 -18.28 3.77 -10.45
N LYS A 234 -19.11 2.94 -9.79
CA LYS A 234 -19.76 1.81 -10.46
C LYS A 234 -20.58 2.27 -11.66
N LYS A 235 -21.41 3.30 -11.50
CA LYS A 235 -22.24 3.86 -12.57
C LYS A 235 -21.37 4.31 -13.77
N ILE A 236 -20.29 5.02 -13.52
CA ILE A 236 -19.40 5.50 -14.61
C ILE A 236 -18.71 4.33 -15.30
N VAL A 237 -18.20 3.36 -14.56
CA VAL A 237 -17.53 2.18 -15.12
C VAL A 237 -18.50 1.32 -15.92
N ASP A 238 -19.73 1.15 -15.44
CA ASP A 238 -20.76 0.38 -16.16
C ASP A 238 -21.18 1.10 -17.45
N GLU A 239 -21.26 2.44 -17.46
CA GLU A 239 -21.50 3.23 -18.68
C GLU A 239 -20.31 3.09 -19.65
N LEU A 240 -19.06 3.23 -19.18
CA LEU A 240 -17.87 3.05 -20.02
C LEU A 240 -17.82 1.68 -20.71
N ARG A 241 -18.32 0.62 -20.08
CA ARG A 241 -18.42 -0.73 -20.66
C ARG A 241 -19.40 -0.84 -21.82
N THR A 242 -20.34 0.09 -21.95
CA THR A 242 -21.30 0.09 -23.07
C THR A 242 -20.69 0.59 -24.38
N PHE A 243 -19.56 1.29 -24.33
CA PHE A 243 -18.90 1.82 -25.51
C PHE A 243 -17.94 0.77 -26.10
N PRO A 244 -18.15 0.29 -27.35
CA PRO A 244 -17.30 -0.74 -27.97
C PRO A 244 -15.87 -0.31 -28.20
N GLU A 245 -15.63 1.00 -28.36
CA GLU A 245 -14.30 1.58 -28.59
C GLU A 245 -13.53 1.89 -27.31
N VAL A 246 -14.09 1.53 -26.12
CA VAL A 246 -13.44 1.73 -24.85
C VAL A 246 -12.81 0.43 -24.35
N LYS A 247 -11.53 0.50 -24.06
CA LYS A 247 -10.80 -0.59 -23.42
C LYS A 247 -10.43 -0.22 -21.98
N LEU A 248 -10.98 -0.96 -21.02
CA LEU A 248 -10.71 -0.82 -19.60
C LEU A 248 -9.62 -1.82 -19.18
N LEU A 249 -8.49 -1.32 -18.68
CA LEU A 249 -7.34 -2.10 -18.24
C LEU A 249 -7.10 -1.84 -16.75
N ASN A 250 -7.70 -2.65 -15.89
CA ASN A 250 -7.36 -2.72 -14.48
C ASN A 250 -6.12 -3.59 -14.26
N ARG A 251 -5.50 -3.54 -13.07
CA ARG A 251 -4.23 -4.23 -12.76
C ARG A 251 -3.13 -3.93 -13.77
N SER A 252 -3.15 -2.73 -14.33
CA SER A 252 -2.35 -2.35 -15.49
C SER A 252 -1.59 -1.07 -15.21
N THR A 253 -0.28 -1.20 -15.07
CA THR A 253 0.61 -0.08 -14.75
C THR A 253 1.26 0.45 -16.02
N VAL A 254 1.16 1.75 -16.27
CA VAL A 254 1.95 2.41 -17.31
C VAL A 254 3.39 2.51 -16.81
N VAL A 255 4.29 1.79 -17.47
CA VAL A 255 5.69 1.64 -17.04
C VAL A 255 6.67 2.47 -17.87
N GLY A 256 6.21 3.09 -18.95
CA GLY A 256 7.04 3.95 -19.78
C GLY A 256 6.20 4.90 -20.64
N TYR A 257 6.70 6.12 -20.82
CA TYR A 257 6.17 7.13 -21.71
C TYR A 257 7.35 7.68 -22.54
N PHE A 258 7.27 7.51 -23.83
CA PHE A 258 8.34 7.79 -24.80
C PHE A 258 7.85 8.78 -25.87
N ASP A 259 8.75 9.16 -26.77
CA ASP A 259 8.46 10.11 -27.83
C ASP A 259 7.25 9.72 -28.68
N HIS A 260 6.55 10.71 -29.21
CA HIS A 260 5.37 10.58 -30.07
C HIS A 260 4.23 9.79 -29.41
N ASN A 261 3.96 10.03 -28.13
CA ASN A 261 2.91 9.38 -27.34
C ASN A 261 2.96 7.85 -27.46
N PHE A 262 4.17 7.29 -27.43
CA PHE A 262 4.37 5.86 -27.31
C PHE A 262 4.49 5.49 -25.85
N LEU A 263 3.58 4.64 -25.38
CA LEU A 263 3.56 4.19 -23.97
C LEU A 263 3.64 2.66 -23.89
N THR A 264 4.16 2.19 -22.79
CA THR A 264 4.12 0.77 -22.44
C THR A 264 3.32 0.56 -21.16
N ILE A 265 2.43 -0.44 -21.20
CA ILE A 265 1.57 -0.79 -20.05
C ILE A 265 1.81 -2.24 -19.72
N ASN A 266 2.13 -2.56 -18.47
CA ASN A 266 2.20 -3.92 -17.97
C ASN A 266 0.90 -4.30 -17.26
N SER A 267 0.17 -5.28 -17.80
CA SER A 267 -1.06 -5.81 -17.21
C SER A 267 -0.79 -7.14 -16.50
N ARG A 268 -1.05 -7.21 -15.20
CA ARG A 268 -1.00 -8.42 -14.39
C ARG A 268 -2.32 -9.19 -14.56
N ARG A 269 -2.29 -10.33 -15.26
CA ARG A 269 -3.51 -11.03 -15.69
C ARG A 269 -3.91 -12.17 -14.77
N THR A 270 -2.96 -12.88 -14.19
CA THR A 270 -3.23 -14.08 -13.36
C THR A 270 -2.69 -13.98 -11.93
N HIS A 271 -2.02 -12.90 -11.54
CA HIS A 271 -1.41 -12.74 -10.21
C HIS A 271 -2.39 -12.85 -9.03
N HIS A 272 -3.69 -12.66 -9.30
CA HIS A 272 -4.77 -12.68 -8.32
C HIS A 272 -5.56 -14.01 -8.34
N LEU A 273 -5.10 -14.98 -9.11
CA LEU A 273 -5.73 -16.29 -9.26
C LEU A 273 -4.90 -17.35 -8.55
N ALA A 274 -5.57 -18.33 -7.98
CA ALA A 274 -4.89 -19.53 -7.46
C ALA A 274 -4.31 -20.36 -8.61
N SER A 275 -3.27 -21.14 -8.30
CA SER A 275 -2.71 -22.09 -9.26
C SER A 275 -3.79 -23.09 -9.70
N GLY A 276 -4.04 -23.16 -11.01
CA GLY A 276 -5.08 -23.99 -11.61
C GLY A 276 -6.39 -23.27 -11.92
N ASP A 277 -6.64 -22.07 -11.40
CA ASP A 277 -7.85 -21.29 -11.70
C ASP A 277 -7.73 -20.45 -12.99
N SER A 278 -6.56 -20.41 -13.59
CA SER A 278 -6.33 -19.72 -14.86
C SER A 278 -6.28 -20.70 -16.03
N ASP A 279 -6.78 -20.26 -17.20
CA ASP A 279 -6.52 -20.98 -18.44
C ASP A 279 -5.00 -21.09 -18.64
N PRO A 280 -4.43 -22.31 -18.83
CA PRO A 280 -2.99 -22.51 -19.06
C PRO A 280 -2.42 -21.71 -20.26
N ARG A 281 -3.27 -21.28 -21.19
CA ARG A 281 -2.90 -20.44 -22.33
C ARG A 281 -2.91 -18.94 -22.01
N MET A 282 -3.38 -18.55 -20.83
CA MET A 282 -3.44 -17.14 -20.43
C MET A 282 -2.05 -16.70 -19.98
N SER A 283 -1.53 -15.65 -20.60
CA SER A 283 -0.28 -15.03 -20.15
C SER A 283 -0.43 -14.49 -18.73
N ARG A 284 0.59 -14.70 -17.89
CA ARG A 284 0.68 -14.14 -16.54
C ARG A 284 0.68 -12.64 -16.57
N GLU A 285 1.49 -12.07 -17.47
CA GLU A 285 1.55 -10.64 -17.72
C GLU A 285 1.48 -10.35 -19.22
N ARG A 286 0.97 -9.17 -19.54
CA ARG A 286 0.93 -8.66 -20.90
C ARG A 286 1.55 -7.28 -20.98
N LEU A 287 2.53 -7.13 -21.85
CA LEU A 287 3.09 -5.83 -22.19
C LEU A 287 2.35 -5.25 -23.39
N TRP A 288 1.54 -4.23 -23.15
CA TRP A 288 0.93 -3.44 -24.20
C TRP A 288 1.90 -2.37 -24.66
N ARG A 289 2.04 -2.25 -25.98
CA ARG A 289 2.75 -1.18 -26.69
C ARG A 289 1.71 -0.29 -27.33
N VAL A 290 1.47 0.86 -26.72
CA VAL A 290 0.36 1.75 -27.06
C VAL A 290 0.86 2.95 -27.85
N ARG A 291 0.24 3.24 -29.00
CA ARG A 291 0.33 4.54 -29.66
C ARG A 291 -0.96 5.30 -29.37
N ALA A 292 -0.85 6.43 -28.72
CA ALA A 292 -1.98 7.30 -28.42
C ALA A 292 -1.92 8.58 -29.25
N GLY A 293 -3.09 9.09 -29.68
CA GLY A 293 -3.19 10.44 -30.21
C GLY A 293 -2.90 11.44 -29.10
N GLU A 294 -3.66 11.33 -28.01
CA GLU A 294 -3.51 12.19 -26.83
C GLU A 294 -3.34 11.33 -25.55
N VAL A 295 -2.70 11.90 -24.52
CA VAL A 295 -2.48 11.25 -23.25
C VAL A 295 -2.97 12.14 -22.10
N VAL A 296 -3.83 11.58 -21.24
CA VAL A 296 -4.28 12.23 -20.01
C VAL A 296 -3.63 11.54 -18.81
N LEU A 297 -2.79 12.26 -18.08
CA LEU A 297 -2.18 11.78 -16.85
C LEU A 297 -3.07 12.15 -15.65
N ALA A 298 -3.83 11.17 -15.13
CA ALA A 298 -4.73 11.30 -13.98
C ALA A 298 -4.25 10.43 -12.81
N THR A 299 -2.94 10.40 -12.58
CA THR A 299 -2.23 9.47 -11.69
C THR A 299 -2.43 9.77 -10.19
N GLY A 300 -3.12 10.86 -9.85
CA GLY A 300 -3.37 11.26 -8.47
C GLY A 300 -2.12 11.77 -7.75
N ALA A 301 -2.13 11.65 -6.43
CA ALA A 301 -1.04 12.10 -5.57
C ALA A 301 -0.77 11.08 -4.46
N ILE A 302 0.49 10.98 -4.04
CA ILE A 302 0.95 10.15 -2.93
C ILE A 302 1.20 11.04 -1.72
N GLU A 303 0.66 10.64 -0.57
CA GLU A 303 0.91 11.32 0.70
C GLU A 303 2.38 11.19 1.09
N ARG A 304 3.01 12.29 1.50
CA ARG A 304 4.38 12.29 2.01
C ARG A 304 4.36 12.22 3.54
N PRO A 305 5.14 11.30 4.15
CA PRO A 305 5.24 11.21 5.60
C PRO A 305 5.89 12.47 6.19
N LEU A 306 5.36 12.94 7.31
CA LEU A 306 5.99 13.99 8.09
C LEU A 306 7.21 13.43 8.83
N VAL A 307 8.27 14.25 8.96
CA VAL A 307 9.56 13.84 9.54
C VAL A 307 9.56 14.14 11.05
N PHE A 308 9.77 13.10 11.86
CA PHE A 308 10.02 13.17 13.30
C PHE A 308 10.80 11.94 13.76
N ASP A 309 11.41 11.99 14.93
CA ASP A 309 12.19 10.85 15.44
C ASP A 309 11.28 9.64 15.69
N GLY A 310 11.62 8.49 15.10
CA GLY A 310 10.84 7.25 15.20
C GLY A 310 9.62 7.18 14.25
N ASN A 311 9.54 8.02 13.22
CA ASN A 311 8.46 7.97 12.22
C ASN A 311 8.45 6.68 11.38
N ASP A 312 9.45 5.82 11.55
CA ASP A 312 9.62 4.54 10.87
C ASP A 312 9.20 3.32 11.73
N LEU A 313 8.70 3.56 12.94
CA LEU A 313 8.28 2.50 13.86
C LEU A 313 7.00 1.80 13.39
N PRO A 314 6.84 0.47 13.63
CA PRO A 314 5.58 -0.23 13.42
C PRO A 314 4.43 0.44 14.16
N GLY A 315 3.38 0.84 13.43
CA GLY A 315 2.24 1.59 13.95
C GLY A 315 2.22 3.07 13.54
N VAL A 316 3.31 3.59 12.96
CA VAL A 316 3.29 4.86 12.24
C VAL A 316 2.84 4.60 10.81
N MET A 317 1.78 5.29 10.37
CA MET A 317 1.13 5.07 9.07
C MET A 317 0.73 6.40 8.44
N LEU A 318 0.65 6.44 7.13
CA LEU A 318 0.06 7.55 6.40
C LEU A 318 -1.44 7.69 6.75
N SER A 319 -1.95 8.90 6.81
CA SER A 319 -3.37 9.15 7.12
C SER A 319 -4.29 8.57 6.04
N SER A 320 -3.90 8.69 4.78
CA SER A 320 -4.59 8.08 3.63
C SER A 320 -4.63 6.55 3.73
N ALA A 321 -3.57 5.92 4.23
CA ALA A 321 -3.53 4.48 4.45
C ALA A 321 -4.49 4.05 5.56
N VAL A 322 -4.54 4.77 6.68
CA VAL A 322 -5.49 4.51 7.77
C VAL A 322 -6.93 4.57 7.25
N THR A 323 -7.29 5.64 6.54
CA THR A 323 -8.60 5.77 5.89
C THR A 323 -8.89 4.60 4.94
N THR A 324 -7.92 4.21 4.13
CA THR A 324 -8.06 3.09 3.18
C THR A 324 -8.31 1.77 3.90
N TYR A 325 -7.54 1.45 4.95
CA TYR A 325 -7.77 0.22 5.71
C TYR A 325 -9.15 0.19 6.37
N ILE A 326 -9.59 1.31 6.91
CA ILE A 326 -10.91 1.41 7.56
C ILE A 326 -12.04 1.33 6.52
N ARG A 327 -12.02 2.19 5.50
CA ARG A 327 -13.15 2.37 4.59
C ARG A 327 -13.21 1.33 3.48
N ARG A 328 -12.07 0.98 2.87
CA ARG A 328 -12.04 0.03 1.76
C ARG A 328 -11.96 -1.42 2.24
N TYR A 329 -11.15 -1.70 3.26
CA TYR A 329 -10.93 -3.06 3.73
C TYR A 329 -11.67 -3.42 5.01
N GLY A 330 -12.27 -2.47 5.70
CA GLY A 330 -12.98 -2.72 6.97
C GLY A 330 -12.03 -3.22 8.07
N VAL A 331 -10.84 -2.65 8.18
CA VAL A 331 -9.81 -3.01 9.16
C VAL A 331 -9.44 -1.81 10.01
N ALA A 332 -9.54 -1.94 11.33
CA ALA A 332 -9.02 -0.93 12.26
C ALA A 332 -7.51 -1.17 12.46
N PRO A 333 -6.60 -0.29 11.98
CA PRO A 333 -5.16 -0.52 12.10
C PRO A 333 -4.65 -0.43 13.55
N GLY A 334 -5.45 0.13 14.44
CA GLY A 334 -5.14 0.32 15.84
C GLY A 334 -6.38 0.33 16.76
N ARG A 335 -6.20 0.37 18.09
CA ARG A 335 -7.26 0.70 19.07
C ARG A 335 -7.23 2.16 19.48
N THR A 336 -6.05 2.73 19.47
CA THR A 336 -5.76 4.09 19.90
C THR A 336 -4.82 4.70 18.89
N GLY A 337 -4.98 5.98 18.60
CA GLY A 337 -4.09 6.68 17.69
C GLY A 337 -4.02 8.18 17.97
N VAL A 338 -2.97 8.78 17.43
CA VAL A 338 -2.78 10.22 17.33
C VAL A 338 -2.61 10.53 15.86
N VAL A 339 -3.25 11.59 15.37
CA VAL A 339 -3.08 12.06 14.01
C VAL A 339 -2.15 13.26 14.04
N PHE A 340 -1.11 13.25 13.20
CA PHE A 340 -0.21 14.37 12.98
C PHE A 340 -0.37 14.86 11.55
N THR A 341 -0.66 16.14 11.38
CA THR A 341 -0.99 16.70 10.07
C THR A 341 -0.49 18.13 9.89
N ASN A 342 -0.39 18.55 8.63
CA ASN A 342 -0.17 19.92 8.19
C ASN A 342 -1.25 20.39 7.20
N ASN A 343 -2.33 19.63 7.04
CA ASN A 343 -3.43 19.92 6.12
C ASN A 343 -4.74 19.30 6.62
N ASP A 344 -5.86 19.63 5.94
CA ASP A 344 -7.19 19.21 6.38
C ASP A 344 -7.49 17.73 6.16
N SER A 345 -6.81 17.05 5.24
CA SER A 345 -7.07 15.62 4.96
C SER A 345 -6.76 14.71 6.15
N GLY A 346 -5.81 15.10 7.03
CA GLY A 346 -5.51 14.35 8.25
C GLY A 346 -6.68 14.28 9.22
N TYR A 347 -7.54 15.29 9.26
CA TYR A 347 -8.74 15.30 10.10
C TYR A 347 -9.74 14.22 9.69
N GLN A 348 -9.86 13.95 8.38
CA GLN A 348 -10.71 12.85 7.90
C GLN A 348 -10.25 11.50 8.45
N ALA A 349 -8.94 11.26 8.53
CA ALA A 349 -8.43 10.02 9.13
C ALA A 349 -8.83 9.89 10.60
N ALA A 350 -8.82 11.00 11.38
CA ALA A 350 -9.29 10.99 12.76
C ALA A 350 -10.79 10.66 12.88
N ILE A 351 -11.61 11.22 11.99
CA ILE A 351 -13.05 10.94 11.92
C ILE A 351 -13.28 9.46 11.57
N ASP A 352 -12.53 8.93 10.60
CA ASP A 352 -12.62 7.52 10.20
C ASP A 352 -12.18 6.56 11.31
N MET A 353 -11.15 6.92 12.06
CA MET A 353 -10.71 6.19 13.24
C MET A 353 -11.81 6.15 14.32
N ALA A 354 -12.42 7.30 14.62
CA ALA A 354 -13.52 7.38 15.57
C ALA A 354 -14.73 6.54 15.11
N TRP A 355 -15.08 6.63 13.81
CA TRP A 355 -16.14 5.81 13.22
C TRP A 355 -15.86 4.30 13.34
N ALA A 356 -14.59 3.90 13.24
CA ALA A 356 -14.12 2.52 13.40
C ALA A 356 -14.05 2.06 14.88
N GLY A 357 -14.46 2.91 15.83
CA GLY A 357 -14.41 2.62 17.26
C GLY A 357 -13.00 2.70 17.86
N MET A 358 -12.05 3.34 17.17
CA MET A 358 -10.72 3.61 17.71
C MET A 358 -10.76 4.85 18.60
N LYS A 359 -9.96 4.85 19.68
CA LYS A 359 -9.78 6.03 20.52
C LYS A 359 -8.78 6.99 19.85
N VAL A 360 -9.25 8.13 19.37
CA VAL A 360 -8.38 9.21 18.90
C VAL A 360 -8.00 10.07 20.08
N VAL A 361 -6.73 10.03 20.48
CA VAL A 361 -6.24 10.74 21.68
C VAL A 361 -6.06 12.22 21.37
N ALA A 362 -5.59 12.55 20.18
CA ALA A 362 -5.37 13.92 19.73
C ALA A 362 -5.20 14.00 18.23
N ILE A 363 -5.49 15.19 17.70
CA ILE A 363 -4.96 15.68 16.43
C ILE A 363 -3.88 16.71 16.74
N VAL A 364 -2.72 16.58 16.14
CA VAL A 364 -1.61 17.53 16.24
C VAL A 364 -1.44 18.17 14.87
N ASP A 365 -1.78 19.45 14.77
CA ASP A 365 -1.70 20.20 13.53
C ASP A 365 -0.57 21.23 13.63
N SER A 366 0.39 21.16 12.71
CA SER A 366 1.50 22.13 12.68
C SER A 366 1.05 23.55 12.33
N ARG A 367 -0.12 23.71 11.73
CA ARG A 367 -0.72 25.01 11.43
C ARG A 367 -1.38 25.62 12.67
N ARG A 368 -1.25 26.94 12.81
CA ARG A 368 -1.96 27.69 13.86
C ARG A 368 -3.45 27.85 13.54
N PHE A 369 -3.80 27.87 12.26
CA PHE A 369 -5.15 28.13 11.75
C PHE A 369 -5.56 27.04 10.75
N PRO A 370 -5.99 25.85 11.21
CA PRO A 370 -6.57 24.82 10.33
C PRO A 370 -7.92 25.24 9.78
N GLY A 371 -8.42 24.56 8.75
CA GLY A 371 -9.74 24.80 8.18
C GLY A 371 -10.86 24.71 9.23
N ALA A 372 -11.69 25.74 9.31
CA ALA A 372 -12.68 25.89 10.39
C ALA A 372 -13.78 24.79 10.37
N SER A 373 -14.11 24.23 9.19
CA SER A 373 -15.15 23.19 9.07
C SER A 373 -14.69 21.86 9.65
N VAL A 374 -13.50 21.39 9.25
CA VAL A 374 -12.94 20.09 9.72
C VAL A 374 -12.57 20.13 11.21
N ALA A 375 -12.10 21.30 11.70
CA ALA A 375 -11.81 21.47 13.11
C ALA A 375 -13.09 21.36 13.96
N ARG A 376 -14.19 22.01 13.55
CA ARG A 376 -15.49 21.91 14.25
C ARG A 376 -16.05 20.50 14.27
N GLU A 377 -15.94 19.76 13.15
CA GLU A 377 -16.42 18.38 13.07
C GLU A 377 -15.68 17.49 14.05
N THR A 378 -14.36 17.61 14.16
CA THR A 378 -13.55 16.82 15.10
C THR A 378 -13.75 17.24 16.56
N GLU A 379 -13.94 18.53 16.82
CA GLU A 379 -14.29 19.05 18.15
C GLU A 379 -15.66 18.52 18.62
N ALA A 380 -16.65 18.42 17.71
CA ALA A 380 -17.96 17.83 18.00
C ALA A 380 -17.89 16.32 18.35
N LEU A 381 -16.84 15.61 17.87
CA LEU A 381 -16.55 14.24 18.26
C LEU A 381 -15.74 14.12 19.58
N GLY A 382 -15.47 15.24 20.24
CA GLY A 382 -14.69 15.30 21.47
C GLY A 382 -13.19 14.98 21.28
N ILE A 383 -12.66 15.15 20.07
CA ILE A 383 -11.26 14.90 19.74
C ILE A 383 -10.44 16.15 20.03
N PRO A 384 -9.45 16.12 20.95
CA PRO A 384 -8.59 17.28 21.21
C PRO A 384 -7.73 17.62 20.01
N VAL A 385 -7.67 18.93 19.67
CA VAL A 385 -6.84 19.47 18.58
C VAL A 385 -5.76 20.38 19.12
N TYR A 386 -4.50 20.02 18.91
CA TYR A 386 -3.32 20.83 19.26
C TYR A 386 -2.82 21.57 18.05
N LYS A 387 -3.22 22.84 17.92
CA LYS A 387 -2.87 23.75 16.79
C LYS A 387 -1.50 24.37 17.02
N GLY A 388 -0.69 24.53 15.96
CA GLY A 388 0.66 25.07 16.03
C GLY A 388 1.65 24.19 16.77
N HIS A 389 1.39 22.88 16.86
CA HIS A 389 2.25 21.91 17.50
C HIS A 389 2.75 20.86 16.49
N VAL A 390 3.87 20.25 16.81
CA VAL A 390 4.44 19.14 16.01
C VAL A 390 4.72 17.93 16.91
N ILE A 391 4.74 16.74 16.32
CA ILE A 391 5.29 15.56 16.98
C ILE A 391 6.80 15.62 16.81
N SER A 392 7.53 15.64 17.92
CA SER A 392 9.00 15.62 17.93
C SER A 392 9.54 14.21 17.92
N SER A 393 8.88 13.27 18.57
CA SER A 393 9.32 11.88 18.60
C SER A 393 8.20 10.89 18.82
N ALA A 394 8.41 9.67 18.30
CA ALA A 394 7.65 8.48 18.63
C ALA A 394 8.54 7.44 19.31
N ARG A 395 8.02 6.70 20.27
CA ARG A 395 8.75 5.65 21.00
C ARG A 395 7.98 4.34 20.96
N SER A 396 8.72 3.24 20.82
CA SER A 396 8.17 1.91 20.90
C SER A 396 8.41 1.28 22.27
N GLY A 397 7.45 0.49 22.74
CA GLY A 397 7.66 -0.51 23.77
C GLY A 397 7.98 -1.87 23.16
N SER A 398 7.89 -2.93 23.96
CA SER A 398 8.14 -4.32 23.53
C SER A 398 7.22 -4.78 22.38
N GLU A 399 6.06 -4.15 22.22
CA GLU A 399 5.03 -4.58 21.26
C GLU A 399 4.67 -3.54 20.20
N GLY A 400 5.46 -2.51 19.97
CA GLY A 400 5.24 -1.46 18.98
C GLY A 400 5.08 -0.07 19.56
N LEU A 401 4.55 0.86 18.77
CA LEU A 401 4.37 2.26 19.16
C LEU A 401 3.51 2.41 20.43
N ASN A 402 4.04 3.07 21.45
CA ASN A 402 3.36 3.26 22.74
C ASN A 402 3.28 4.71 23.22
N ARG A 403 4.09 5.61 22.65
CA ARG A 403 4.14 7.02 23.07
C ARG A 403 4.56 7.92 21.93
N VAL A 404 3.98 9.12 21.90
CA VAL A 404 4.44 10.25 21.08
C VAL A 404 4.67 11.47 21.97
N GLU A 405 5.61 12.32 21.57
CA GLU A 405 6.01 13.53 22.29
C GLU A 405 5.78 14.74 21.39
N LEU A 406 5.20 15.81 21.98
CA LEU A 406 4.86 17.04 21.29
C LEU A 406 5.83 18.16 21.70
N SER A 407 6.06 19.05 20.77
CA SER A 407 6.75 20.34 20.98
C SER A 407 5.97 21.50 20.33
#